data_435a37d23db1914df98c5bfdcd40e25c
#
_entry.id   435a37d23db1914df98c5bfdcd40e25c
#
_cell.length_a   1.000
_cell.length_b   1.000
_cell.length_c   1.000
_cell.angle_alpha   90.00
_cell.angle_beta   90.00
_cell.angle_gamma   90.00
#
_symmetry.space_group_name_H-M   'P 1'
#
loop_
_entity.id
_entity.type
_entity.pdbx_description
1 polymer ?
#
loop_
_entity_poly.entity_id
_entity_poly.type
_entity_poly.pdbx_seq_one_letter_code
_entity_poly.pdbx_strand_id
1 'polypeptide(L)'
;VEGSGAISNMNIRHKTEMLNEPTMFAGLYLKGVDNGSIVVEGQVPDWKKFGQPQSTKGYGGTWGLPRFKDCDFEVKFPFAKLRMSDDELKMDVTMKVWNPFIPTDENNSGLPVAGFEYTFKNKYAKEVEAIFSYNSKNFVDIRNGGASIRPIENGFIISQKGTETQPFHQADFAIFTDEPETKVNYCWFRGWSFDSFTMCWNEMSSGVIKENPANMADAPGASLYVPFRLQPGESKTIRLYMAWYVPFSLVREGLEPIDDVDVPIVPCLLYTSP
;
A
#
# COMPACT_ATOMS: atom_id res chain seq x y z
N VAL A 1 5.81 -6.34 5.88
CA VAL A 1 4.53 -6.35 6.62
C VAL A 1 4.83 -6.70 8.06
N GLU A 2 4.31 -5.93 9.01
CA GLU A 2 4.43 -6.20 10.45
C GLU A 2 3.28 -7.06 10.99
N GLY A 3 3.36 -7.45 12.27
CA GLY A 3 2.39 -8.36 12.89
C GLY A 3 0.95 -7.85 12.93
N SER A 4 0.72 -6.55 12.78
CA SER A 4 -0.61 -5.93 12.62
C SER A 4 -1.13 -5.97 11.19
N GLY A 5 -0.31 -6.29 10.20
CA GLY A 5 -0.66 -6.23 8.78
C GLY A 5 -0.24 -4.94 8.08
N ALA A 6 0.19 -3.94 8.81
CA ALA A 6 0.65 -2.68 8.23
C ALA A 6 1.96 -2.85 7.44
N ILE A 7 2.11 -2.06 6.37
CA ILE A 7 3.40 -1.88 5.70
C ILE A 7 4.07 -0.68 6.34
N SER A 8 4.96 -0.93 7.30
CA SER A 8 5.57 0.12 8.12
C SER A 8 6.95 0.57 7.63
N ASN A 9 7.67 -0.33 6.98
CA ASN A 9 9.03 -0.05 6.50
C ASN A 9 9.22 -0.56 5.08
N MET A 10 9.86 0.25 4.26
CA MET A 10 10.10 -0.06 2.86
C MET A 10 11.40 0.61 2.38
N ASN A 11 12.18 -0.09 1.57
CA ASN A 11 13.28 0.49 0.81
C ASN A 11 13.06 0.18 -0.66
N ILE A 12 12.88 1.21 -1.47
CA ILE A 12 12.54 1.06 -2.88
C ILE A 12 13.59 1.59 -3.86
N ARG A 13 14.54 2.42 -3.41
CA ARG A 13 15.51 3.08 -4.29
C ARG A 13 16.93 2.55 -4.18
N HIS A 14 17.11 1.34 -3.71
CA HIS A 14 18.47 0.78 -3.50
C HIS A 14 19.40 1.73 -2.75
N LYS A 15 18.85 2.44 -1.76
CA LYS A 15 19.58 3.26 -0.81
C LYS A 15 19.61 2.57 0.54
N THR A 16 20.56 2.95 1.38
CA THR A 16 20.55 2.55 2.81
C THR A 16 19.44 3.26 3.60
N GLU A 17 18.77 4.19 2.98
CA GLU A 17 17.66 4.96 3.53
C GLU A 17 16.37 4.15 3.49
N MET A 18 15.70 4.05 4.62
CA MET A 18 14.44 3.33 4.76
C MET A 18 13.28 4.32 4.80
N LEU A 19 12.27 4.05 3.99
CA LEU A 19 11.00 4.76 4.03
C LEU A 19 10.16 4.20 5.18
N ASN A 20 10.02 4.98 6.24
CA ASN A 20 9.21 4.62 7.41
C ASN A 20 7.77 5.09 7.21
N GLU A 21 6.81 4.24 7.57
CA GLU A 21 5.37 4.54 7.53
C GLU A 21 4.95 5.13 6.17
N PRO A 22 5.03 4.35 5.07
CA PRO A 22 4.81 4.85 3.70
C PRO A 22 3.37 5.33 3.45
N THR A 23 2.49 5.26 4.46
CA THR A 23 1.08 5.64 4.42
C THR A 23 0.34 4.97 3.26
N MET A 24 0.28 3.66 3.34
CA MET A 24 -0.60 2.84 2.51
C MET A 24 -1.37 1.87 3.40
N PHE A 25 -2.63 1.65 3.09
CA PHE A 25 -3.50 0.79 3.91
C PHE A 25 -4.67 0.23 3.12
N ALA A 26 -5.11 -0.95 3.51
CA ALA A 26 -6.37 -1.52 3.06
C ALA A 26 -7.52 -1.01 3.94
N GLY A 27 -8.65 -0.67 3.34
CA GLY A 27 -9.87 -0.28 4.02
C GLY A 27 -11.04 -1.20 3.64
N LEU A 28 -11.97 -1.37 4.55
CA LEU A 28 -13.23 -2.06 4.34
C LEU A 28 -14.38 -1.17 4.80
N TYR A 29 -15.40 -1.03 3.95
CA TYR A 29 -16.67 -0.41 4.28
C TYR A 29 -17.80 -1.43 4.14
N LEU A 30 -18.65 -1.55 5.15
CA LEU A 30 -19.85 -2.38 5.15
C LEU A 30 -21.10 -1.50 5.12
N LYS A 31 -21.85 -1.57 4.04
CA LYS A 31 -23.05 -0.74 3.84
C LYS A 31 -24.16 -1.09 4.82
N GLY A 32 -24.70 -0.07 5.48
CA GLY A 32 -25.80 -0.23 6.43
C GLY A 32 -25.43 -0.96 7.72
N VAL A 33 -24.15 -0.95 8.07
CA VAL A 33 -23.62 -1.43 9.35
C VAL A 33 -23.11 -0.24 10.13
N ASP A 34 -23.55 -0.09 11.37
CA ASP A 34 -23.07 0.96 12.27
C ASP A 34 -21.57 0.71 12.56
N ASN A 35 -20.75 1.75 12.45
CA ASN A 35 -19.30 1.66 12.53
C ASN A 35 -18.68 0.62 11.56
N GLY A 36 -19.33 0.40 10.42
CA GLY A 36 -18.95 -0.59 9.42
C GLY A 36 -17.70 -0.24 8.59
N SER A 37 -16.92 0.75 9.01
CA SER A 37 -15.71 1.19 8.30
C SER A 37 -14.48 0.92 9.14
N ILE A 38 -13.50 0.21 8.58
CA ILE A 38 -12.34 -0.26 9.31
C ILE A 38 -11.10 -0.32 8.41
N VAL A 39 -9.93 -0.03 8.97
CA VAL A 39 -8.65 -0.38 8.35
C VAL A 39 -8.44 -1.89 8.51
N VAL A 40 -8.07 -2.55 7.42
CA VAL A 40 -7.87 -4.02 7.40
C VAL A 40 -6.48 -4.35 7.97
N GLU A 41 -6.33 -4.01 9.24
CA GLU A 41 -5.13 -4.22 10.06
C GLU A 41 -5.55 -4.55 11.49
N GLY A 42 -4.67 -5.20 12.25
CA GLY A 42 -4.78 -5.34 13.70
C GLY A 42 -4.43 -4.06 14.44
N GLN A 43 -4.54 -4.07 15.75
CA GLN A 43 -4.29 -2.90 16.60
C GLN A 43 -2.86 -2.38 16.46
N VAL A 44 -2.72 -1.06 16.50
CA VAL A 44 -1.40 -0.41 16.52
C VAL A 44 -0.70 -0.76 17.83
N PRO A 45 0.54 -1.27 17.79
CA PRO A 45 1.28 -1.59 19.00
C PRO A 45 1.50 -0.37 19.91
N ASP A 46 1.40 -0.55 21.22
CA ASP A 46 1.50 0.55 22.17
C ASP A 46 2.84 1.29 22.11
N TRP A 47 3.92 0.59 21.82
CA TRP A 47 5.24 1.22 21.67
C TRP A 47 5.28 2.24 20.52
N LYS A 48 4.47 2.09 19.49
CA LYS A 48 4.31 3.09 18.41
C LYS A 48 3.52 4.30 18.90
N LYS A 49 2.44 4.08 19.66
CA LYS A 49 1.57 5.15 20.15
C LYS A 49 2.27 6.04 21.19
N PHE A 50 3.09 5.45 22.06
CA PHE A 50 3.68 6.12 23.23
C PHE A 50 5.22 6.20 23.18
N GLY A 51 5.86 5.74 22.08
CA GLY A 51 7.31 5.60 22.01
C GLY A 51 8.06 6.92 21.88
N GLN A 52 7.96 7.58 20.77
CA GLN A 52 8.76 8.79 20.46
C GLN A 52 7.85 10.02 20.30
N PRO A 53 8.15 11.15 20.99
CA PRO A 53 7.36 12.38 20.82
C PRO A 53 7.29 12.90 19.37
N GLN A 54 8.22 12.50 18.53
CA GLN A 54 8.26 12.88 17.10
C GLN A 54 7.35 12.05 16.22
N SER A 55 6.94 10.85 16.64
CA SER A 55 5.99 10.02 15.92
C SER A 55 4.58 10.62 15.89
N THR A 56 4.31 11.62 16.71
CA THR A 56 3.03 12.34 16.79
C THR A 56 3.01 13.66 16.01
N LYS A 57 4.08 14.01 15.31
CA LYS A 57 4.10 15.20 14.47
C LYS A 57 3.24 15.01 13.22
N GLY A 58 1.91 15.08 13.40
CA GLY A 58 0.91 15.61 12.48
C GLY A 58 0.93 15.26 10.98
N TYR A 59 1.71 14.32 10.58
CA TYR A 59 1.74 13.86 9.20
C TYR A 59 0.81 12.67 9.05
N GLY A 60 -0.51 12.93 9.05
CA GLY A 60 -1.57 12.04 8.60
C GLY A 60 -1.25 10.54 8.61
N GLY A 61 -1.17 9.93 9.79
CA GLY A 61 -0.96 8.49 9.94
C GLY A 61 -2.28 7.75 10.18
N THR A 62 -2.29 6.44 9.92
CA THR A 62 -3.47 5.60 10.11
C THR A 62 -3.77 5.23 11.57
N TRP A 63 -2.94 5.64 12.53
CA TRP A 63 -2.94 5.11 13.90
C TRP A 63 -4.22 5.34 14.70
N GLY A 64 -4.90 6.46 14.46
CA GLY A 64 -6.18 6.79 15.11
C GLY A 64 -7.41 6.17 14.46
N LEU A 65 -7.26 5.46 13.36
CA LEU A 65 -8.38 4.87 12.63
C LEU A 65 -8.81 3.53 13.26
N PRO A 66 -10.10 3.15 13.15
CA PRO A 66 -10.60 1.87 13.66
C PRO A 66 -9.93 0.69 12.98
N ARG A 67 -9.61 -0.34 13.77
CA ARG A 67 -8.93 -1.58 13.36
C ARG A 67 -9.57 -2.79 14.00
N PHE A 68 -9.31 -3.97 13.44
CA PHE A 68 -9.73 -5.25 14.01
C PHE A 68 -9.19 -5.42 15.44
N LYS A 69 -10.02 -5.91 16.35
CA LYS A 69 -9.66 -6.12 17.75
C LYS A 69 -8.68 -7.26 17.91
N ASP A 70 -8.92 -8.35 17.19
CA ASP A 70 -8.11 -9.56 17.24
C ASP A 70 -7.33 -9.71 15.94
N CYS A 71 -6.04 -10.03 16.05
CA CYS A 71 -5.15 -10.26 14.93
C CYS A 71 -4.09 -11.31 15.29
N ASP A 72 -4.14 -12.46 14.61
CA ASP A 72 -3.12 -13.49 14.69
C ASP A 72 -2.18 -13.41 13.50
N PHE A 73 -0.88 -13.41 13.75
CA PHE A 73 0.16 -13.36 12.74
C PHE A 73 0.98 -14.65 12.71
N GLU A 74 1.01 -15.30 11.55
CA GLU A 74 1.74 -16.53 11.29
C GLU A 74 2.71 -16.33 10.12
N VAL A 75 3.97 -16.68 10.30
CA VAL A 75 5.00 -16.63 9.25
C VAL A 75 5.46 -18.03 8.92
N LYS A 76 5.42 -18.37 7.64
CA LYS A 76 6.03 -19.56 7.07
C LYS A 76 6.63 -19.19 5.72
N PHE A 77 7.93 -18.96 5.70
CA PHE A 77 8.63 -18.50 4.49
C PHE A 77 8.23 -19.32 3.24
N PRO A 78 7.93 -18.69 2.10
CA PRO A 78 7.96 -17.26 1.81
C PRO A 78 6.62 -16.52 2.08
N PHE A 79 5.76 -17.07 2.91
CA PHE A 79 4.41 -16.55 3.19
C PHE A 79 4.31 -15.93 4.58
N ALA A 80 3.50 -14.88 4.68
CA ALA A 80 2.94 -14.41 5.95
C ALA A 80 1.41 -14.47 5.87
N LYS A 81 0.77 -14.82 6.97
CA LYS A 81 -0.69 -14.93 7.07
C LYS A 81 -1.18 -14.23 8.34
N LEU A 82 -2.18 -13.39 8.18
CA LEU A 82 -2.87 -12.75 9.27
C LEU A 82 -4.33 -13.19 9.27
N ARG A 83 -4.87 -13.43 10.47
CA ARG A 83 -6.29 -13.67 10.68
C ARG A 83 -6.81 -12.56 11.58
N MET A 84 -7.76 -11.81 11.09
CA MET A 84 -8.34 -10.66 11.78
C MET A 84 -9.82 -10.91 12.02
N SER A 85 -10.29 -10.62 13.23
CA SER A 85 -11.68 -10.76 13.62
C SER A 85 -12.11 -9.62 14.55
N ASP A 86 -13.41 -9.36 14.53
CA ASP A 86 -14.08 -8.43 15.43
C ASP A 86 -15.54 -8.86 15.59
N ASP A 87 -15.96 -9.12 16.84
CA ASP A 87 -17.31 -9.61 17.13
C ASP A 87 -18.40 -8.57 16.81
N GLU A 88 -18.09 -7.29 16.87
CA GLU A 88 -19.03 -6.21 16.55
C GLU A 88 -19.20 -6.08 15.04
N LEU A 89 -18.08 -6.17 14.30
CA LEU A 89 -18.11 -6.05 12.85
C LEU A 89 -18.68 -7.29 12.15
N LYS A 90 -18.62 -8.46 12.76
CA LYS A 90 -19.09 -9.74 12.20
C LYS A 90 -18.56 -10.03 10.77
N MET A 91 -17.32 -9.67 10.54
CA MET A 91 -16.57 -9.95 9.33
C MET A 91 -15.20 -10.48 9.71
N ASP A 92 -14.91 -11.72 9.35
CA ASP A 92 -13.55 -12.24 9.49
C ASP A 92 -12.74 -11.89 8.23
N VAL A 93 -11.50 -11.51 8.41
CA VAL A 93 -10.58 -11.24 7.30
C VAL A 93 -9.32 -12.07 7.46
N THR A 94 -8.93 -12.76 6.40
CA THR A 94 -7.61 -13.38 6.30
C THR A 94 -6.80 -12.63 5.26
N MET A 95 -5.63 -12.16 5.63
CA MET A 95 -4.66 -11.61 4.69
C MET A 95 -3.50 -12.60 4.55
N LYS A 96 -3.17 -12.99 3.32
CA LYS A 96 -1.97 -13.75 3.00
C LYS A 96 -1.07 -12.88 2.14
N VAL A 97 0.20 -12.78 2.54
CA VAL A 97 1.22 -12.00 1.83
C VAL A 97 2.32 -12.92 1.35
N TRP A 98 2.79 -12.67 0.14
CA TRP A 98 3.87 -13.47 -0.45
C TRP A 98 4.68 -12.65 -1.46
N ASN A 99 5.89 -13.07 -1.69
CA ASN A 99 6.71 -12.70 -2.84
C ASN A 99 7.14 -13.97 -3.57
N PRO A 100 7.46 -13.90 -4.87
CA PRO A 100 7.95 -15.06 -5.60
C PRO A 100 9.20 -15.62 -4.92
N PHE A 101 9.21 -16.92 -4.68
CA PHE A 101 10.38 -17.67 -4.27
C PHE A 101 10.32 -19.07 -4.84
N ILE A 102 11.13 -19.33 -5.85
CA ILE A 102 11.24 -20.62 -6.53
C ILE A 102 12.65 -21.11 -6.31
N PRO A 103 12.89 -22.16 -5.50
CA PRO A 103 14.23 -22.70 -5.28
C PRO A 103 14.94 -22.96 -6.60
N THR A 104 16.19 -22.51 -6.73
CA THR A 104 17.04 -22.64 -7.91
C THR A 104 16.65 -21.81 -9.16
N ASP A 105 15.61 -20.98 -9.06
CA ASP A 105 15.19 -20.04 -10.09
C ASP A 105 15.35 -18.59 -9.58
N GLU A 106 16.54 -18.04 -9.79
CA GLU A 106 16.90 -16.70 -9.34
C GLU A 106 16.15 -15.61 -10.10
N ASN A 107 15.86 -15.80 -11.38
CA ASN A 107 15.18 -14.82 -12.21
C ASN A 107 13.76 -14.58 -11.75
N ASN A 108 12.98 -15.65 -11.56
CA ASN A 108 11.61 -15.52 -11.07
C ASN A 108 11.52 -15.17 -9.58
N SER A 109 12.48 -15.64 -8.77
CA SER A 109 12.55 -15.28 -7.34
C SER A 109 12.97 -13.81 -7.13
N GLY A 110 13.74 -13.24 -8.05
CA GLY A 110 14.20 -11.86 -8.01
C GLY A 110 13.19 -10.82 -8.51
N LEU A 111 12.01 -11.23 -8.98
CA LEU A 111 11.00 -10.28 -9.46
C LEU A 111 10.60 -9.29 -8.34
N PRO A 112 10.63 -7.97 -8.62
CA PRO A 112 10.28 -6.93 -7.66
C PRO A 112 8.76 -6.80 -7.52
N VAL A 113 8.13 -7.84 -6.97
CA VAL A 113 6.67 -7.93 -6.82
C VAL A 113 6.30 -8.49 -5.45
N ALA A 114 5.11 -8.13 -4.98
CA ALA A 114 4.48 -8.71 -3.80
C ALA A 114 3.00 -8.96 -4.08
N GLY A 115 2.48 -10.08 -3.57
CA GLY A 115 1.07 -10.41 -3.66
C GLY A 115 0.41 -10.39 -2.28
N PHE A 116 -0.81 -9.89 -2.24
CA PHE A 116 -1.67 -9.82 -1.06
C PHE A 116 -3.02 -10.44 -1.41
N GLU A 117 -3.43 -11.43 -0.66
CA GLU A 117 -4.75 -12.06 -0.81
C GLU A 117 -5.59 -11.71 0.42
N TYR A 118 -6.62 -10.88 0.22
CA TYR A 118 -7.58 -10.51 1.25
C TYR A 118 -8.83 -11.38 1.10
N THR A 119 -9.07 -12.28 2.04
CA THR A 119 -10.28 -13.14 2.06
C THR A 119 -11.23 -12.61 3.13
N PHE A 120 -12.39 -12.14 2.70
CA PHE A 120 -13.48 -11.64 3.54
C PHE A 120 -14.52 -12.72 3.72
N LYS A 121 -14.95 -12.98 4.97
CA LYS A 121 -16.00 -13.95 5.30
C LYS A 121 -17.12 -13.27 6.07
N ASN A 122 -18.32 -13.32 5.49
CA ASN A 122 -19.53 -12.78 6.12
C ASN A 122 -20.01 -13.67 7.27
N LYS A 123 -20.08 -13.11 8.48
CA LYS A 123 -20.65 -13.76 9.69
C LYS A 123 -22.04 -13.24 10.05
N TYR A 124 -22.59 -12.29 9.30
CA TYR A 124 -23.97 -11.88 9.45
C TYR A 124 -24.92 -12.97 8.97
N ALA A 125 -26.13 -13.00 9.54
CA ALA A 125 -27.22 -13.86 9.09
C ALA A 125 -27.96 -13.32 7.84
N LYS A 126 -27.45 -12.24 7.22
CA LYS A 126 -28.00 -11.57 6.03
C LYS A 126 -26.88 -11.28 5.02
N GLU A 127 -27.28 -11.02 3.78
CA GLU A 127 -26.37 -10.49 2.76
C GLU A 127 -25.76 -9.16 3.22
N VAL A 128 -24.48 -8.96 2.91
CA VAL A 128 -23.76 -7.72 3.16
C VAL A 128 -23.18 -7.20 1.85
N GLU A 129 -23.44 -5.93 1.56
CA GLU A 129 -22.72 -5.17 0.53
C GLU A 129 -21.48 -4.52 1.16
N ALA A 130 -20.36 -4.64 0.51
CA ALA A 130 -19.08 -4.15 1.01
C ALA A 130 -18.25 -3.48 -0.09
N ILE A 131 -17.33 -2.61 0.31
CA ILE A 131 -16.32 -2.03 -0.55
C ILE A 131 -14.96 -2.28 0.12
N PHE A 132 -14.12 -3.05 -0.55
CA PHE A 132 -12.69 -3.09 -0.24
C PHE A 132 -12.02 -1.91 -0.93
N SER A 133 -11.09 -1.25 -0.25
CA SER A 133 -10.24 -0.22 -0.85
C SER A 133 -8.78 -0.46 -0.50
N TYR A 134 -7.89 -0.09 -1.43
CA TYR A 134 -6.47 0.05 -1.12
C TYR A 134 -6.02 1.46 -1.44
N ASN A 135 -5.48 2.11 -0.44
CA ASN A 135 -5.21 3.53 -0.41
C ASN A 135 -3.71 3.75 -0.24
N SER A 136 -3.09 4.56 -1.09
CA SER A 136 -1.66 4.85 -1.01
C SER A 136 -1.38 6.32 -1.22
N LYS A 137 -0.65 6.93 -0.28
CA LYS A 137 -0.01 8.22 -0.51
C LYS A 137 1.01 8.07 -1.65
N ASN A 138 1.29 9.17 -2.36
CA ASN A 138 2.42 9.20 -3.29
C ASN A 138 3.74 9.29 -2.50
N PHE A 139 4.21 8.14 -2.02
CA PHE A 139 5.40 8.03 -1.18
C PHE A 139 6.72 8.05 -1.98
N VAL A 140 6.67 7.96 -3.32
CA VAL A 140 7.88 8.08 -4.15
C VAL A 140 8.23 9.52 -4.49
N ASP A 141 7.34 10.48 -4.20
CA ASP A 141 7.55 11.91 -4.43
C ASP A 141 8.72 12.43 -3.59
N ILE A 142 9.68 13.04 -4.25
CA ILE A 142 10.86 13.71 -3.65
C ILE A 142 10.79 15.23 -3.73
N ARG A 143 9.62 15.79 -4.01
CA ARG A 143 9.35 17.24 -4.09
C ARG A 143 10.19 17.97 -5.13
N ASN A 144 10.53 17.33 -6.23
CA ASN A 144 11.26 17.94 -7.35
C ASN A 144 10.38 18.21 -8.59
N GLY A 145 9.07 18.10 -8.47
CA GLY A 145 8.11 18.36 -9.55
C GLY A 145 7.98 17.23 -10.58
N GLY A 146 8.59 16.07 -10.34
CA GLY A 146 8.51 14.92 -11.25
C GLY A 146 7.49 13.85 -10.88
N ALA A 147 6.76 14.05 -9.77
CA ALA A 147 5.80 13.07 -9.26
C ALA A 147 4.52 13.04 -10.08
N SER A 148 3.97 11.85 -10.30
CA SER A 148 2.69 11.66 -11.01
C SER A 148 2.01 10.38 -10.57
N ILE A 149 0.71 10.27 -10.87
CA ILE A 149 -0.04 9.02 -10.75
C ILE A 149 -0.59 8.68 -12.13
N ARG A 150 -0.26 7.51 -12.64
CA ARG A 150 -0.60 7.03 -13.97
C ARG A 150 -1.60 5.87 -13.92
N PRO A 151 -2.54 5.77 -14.87
CA PRO A 151 -3.48 4.66 -14.92
C PRO A 151 -2.82 3.38 -15.44
N ILE A 152 -3.24 2.25 -14.86
CA ILE A 152 -3.09 0.91 -15.43
C ILE A 152 -4.42 0.18 -15.28
N GLU A 153 -4.56 -0.98 -15.90
CA GLU A 153 -5.74 -1.82 -15.75
C GLU A 153 -5.95 -2.20 -14.29
N ASN A 154 -7.14 -1.95 -13.77
CA ASN A 154 -7.56 -2.24 -12.40
C ASN A 154 -6.64 -1.68 -11.29
N GLY A 155 -5.95 -0.57 -11.56
CA GLY A 155 -5.02 0.00 -10.60
C GLY A 155 -4.35 1.29 -11.04
N PHE A 156 -3.24 1.60 -10.39
CA PHE A 156 -2.48 2.82 -10.64
C PHE A 156 -0.99 2.62 -10.41
N ILE A 157 -0.19 3.48 -11.02
CA ILE A 157 1.25 3.60 -10.77
C ILE A 157 1.53 4.96 -10.14
N ILE A 158 2.12 4.97 -8.96
CA ILE A 158 2.77 6.15 -8.40
C ILE A 158 4.18 6.23 -8.96
N SER A 159 4.56 7.39 -9.46
CA SER A 159 5.75 7.58 -10.29
C SER A 159 6.51 8.83 -9.92
N GLN A 160 7.81 8.75 -9.91
CA GLN A 160 8.73 9.87 -9.80
C GLN A 160 9.72 9.79 -10.96
N LYS A 161 9.87 10.86 -11.71
CA LYS A 161 10.89 10.94 -12.76
C LYS A 161 12.26 11.28 -12.18
N GLY A 162 13.30 10.66 -12.73
CA GLY A 162 14.67 11.13 -12.53
C GLY A 162 14.97 12.37 -13.38
N THR A 163 16.06 13.06 -13.06
CA THR A 163 16.64 14.14 -13.89
C THR A 163 17.94 13.64 -14.52
N GLU A 164 18.50 14.39 -15.47
CA GLU A 164 19.80 14.07 -16.05
C GLU A 164 20.92 14.00 -15.01
N THR A 165 20.86 14.88 -14.00
CA THR A 165 21.83 14.95 -12.91
C THR A 165 21.53 13.99 -11.76
N GLN A 166 20.30 13.55 -11.63
CA GLN A 166 19.82 12.67 -10.54
C GLN A 166 18.88 11.57 -11.07
N PRO A 167 19.34 10.71 -11.99
CA PRO A 167 18.50 9.64 -12.56
C PRO A 167 18.08 8.60 -11.53
N PHE A 168 18.81 8.43 -10.43
CA PHE A 168 18.49 7.55 -9.31
C PHE A 168 17.22 7.95 -8.54
N HIS A 169 16.67 9.14 -8.78
CA HIS A 169 15.37 9.52 -8.24
C HIS A 169 14.20 8.84 -8.96
N GLN A 170 14.42 8.27 -10.14
CA GLN A 170 13.38 7.54 -10.84
C GLN A 170 12.88 6.36 -10.01
N ALA A 171 11.57 6.29 -9.84
CA ALA A 171 10.90 5.17 -9.21
C ALA A 171 9.45 5.10 -9.70
N ASP A 172 9.02 3.90 -10.06
CA ASP A 172 7.63 3.56 -10.34
C ASP A 172 7.18 2.47 -9.37
N PHE A 173 5.98 2.62 -8.82
CA PHE A 173 5.38 1.64 -7.93
C PHE A 173 3.93 1.43 -8.31
N ALA A 174 3.61 0.24 -8.80
CA ALA A 174 2.27 -0.15 -9.24
C ALA A 174 1.51 -0.83 -8.11
N ILE A 175 0.22 -0.53 -8.01
CA ILE A 175 -0.75 -1.19 -7.13
C ILE A 175 -1.99 -1.50 -7.97
N PHE A 176 -2.37 -2.77 -8.06
CA PHE A 176 -3.49 -3.20 -8.89
C PHE A 176 -4.12 -4.51 -8.39
N THR A 177 -5.31 -4.82 -8.89
CA THR A 177 -6.03 -6.06 -8.59
C THR A 177 -6.34 -6.85 -9.86
N ASP A 178 -6.76 -8.11 -9.70
CA ASP A 178 -7.34 -8.94 -10.77
C ASP A 178 -8.88 -8.82 -10.87
N GLU A 179 -9.49 -7.92 -10.09
CA GLU A 179 -10.94 -7.74 -10.05
C GLU A 179 -11.40 -6.78 -11.16
N PRO A 180 -12.25 -7.22 -12.11
CA PRO A 180 -12.64 -6.41 -13.25
C PRO A 180 -13.53 -5.21 -12.90
N GLU A 181 -14.25 -5.26 -11.76
CA GLU A 181 -15.12 -4.17 -11.30
C GLU A 181 -14.35 -3.09 -10.51
N THR A 182 -13.01 -3.12 -10.52
CA THR A 182 -12.20 -2.16 -9.80
C THR A 182 -12.41 -0.75 -10.32
N LYS A 183 -12.67 0.18 -9.40
CA LYS A 183 -12.72 1.61 -9.65
C LYS A 183 -11.49 2.28 -9.08
N VAL A 184 -11.00 3.34 -9.72
CA VAL A 184 -9.75 3.98 -9.31
C VAL A 184 -9.91 5.49 -9.18
N ASN A 185 -9.51 6.01 -8.03
CA ASN A 185 -9.30 7.42 -7.79
C ASN A 185 -7.80 7.74 -7.97
N TYR A 186 -7.45 8.41 -9.04
CA TYR A 186 -6.05 8.73 -9.36
C TYR A 186 -5.54 10.00 -8.67
N CYS A 187 -6.37 10.70 -7.92
CA CYS A 187 -5.95 11.90 -7.21
C CYS A 187 -6.79 12.14 -5.96
N TRP A 188 -6.19 11.99 -4.81
CA TRP A 188 -6.80 12.41 -3.56
C TRP A 188 -7.02 13.93 -3.52
N PHE A 189 -7.80 14.37 -2.53
CA PHE A 189 -8.06 15.78 -2.30
C PHE A 189 -6.75 16.59 -2.22
N ARG A 190 -6.73 17.73 -2.92
CA ARG A 190 -5.64 18.71 -2.92
C ARG A 190 -6.19 20.03 -2.41
N GLY A 191 -6.30 20.15 -1.13
CA GLY A 191 -6.80 21.37 -0.51
C GLY A 191 -5.80 22.01 0.41
N TRP A 192 -6.01 23.27 0.68
CA TRP A 192 -5.18 24.06 1.58
C TRP A 192 -5.48 23.78 3.07
N SER A 193 -6.78 23.60 3.42
CA SER A 193 -7.23 23.57 4.81
C SER A 193 -7.37 22.18 5.42
N PHE A 194 -7.39 21.13 4.60
CA PHE A 194 -7.53 19.74 5.03
C PHE A 194 -6.44 18.88 4.41
N ASP A 195 -5.95 17.91 5.17
CA ASP A 195 -5.00 16.97 4.62
C ASP A 195 -5.71 15.94 3.72
N SER A 196 -5.01 15.50 2.68
CA SER A 196 -5.53 14.57 1.68
C SER A 196 -5.88 13.21 2.26
N PHE A 197 -5.17 12.78 3.31
CA PHE A 197 -5.39 11.51 3.97
C PHE A 197 -6.71 11.49 4.77
N THR A 198 -6.98 12.51 5.56
CA THR A 198 -8.25 12.65 6.29
C THR A 198 -9.43 12.68 5.32
N MET A 199 -9.30 13.37 4.19
CA MET A 199 -10.34 13.39 3.17
C MET A 199 -10.54 12.02 2.52
N CYS A 200 -9.46 11.31 2.21
CA CYS A 200 -9.52 9.94 1.70
C CYS A 200 -10.25 9.00 2.68
N TRP A 201 -9.89 9.07 3.96
CA TRP A 201 -10.58 8.29 4.99
C TRP A 201 -12.08 8.63 5.08
N ASN A 202 -12.44 9.90 5.10
CA ASN A 202 -13.84 10.32 5.18
C ASN A 202 -14.66 9.81 3.99
N GLU A 203 -14.11 9.87 2.77
CA GLU A 203 -14.75 9.34 1.57
C GLU A 203 -14.94 7.83 1.67
N MET A 204 -13.88 7.09 1.98
CA MET A 204 -13.90 5.63 2.11
C MET A 204 -14.83 5.16 3.23
N SER A 205 -14.76 5.78 4.41
CA SER A 205 -15.58 5.43 5.56
C SER A 205 -17.08 5.75 5.39
N SER A 206 -17.40 6.60 4.43
CA SER A 206 -18.78 6.91 4.03
C SER A 206 -19.28 6.04 2.86
N GLY A 207 -18.46 5.12 2.36
CA GLY A 207 -18.80 4.28 1.21
C GLY A 207 -18.81 5.02 -0.12
N VAL A 208 -18.14 6.16 -0.21
CA VAL A 208 -18.04 6.94 -1.44
C VAL A 208 -16.92 6.37 -2.30
N ILE A 209 -17.28 5.90 -3.49
CA ILE A 209 -16.33 5.56 -4.55
C ILE A 209 -16.11 6.82 -5.38
N LYS A 210 -14.93 7.39 -5.30
CA LYS A 210 -14.55 8.57 -6.07
C LYS A 210 -13.63 8.17 -7.22
N GLU A 211 -13.84 8.74 -8.39
CA GLU A 211 -13.08 8.45 -9.60
C GLU A 211 -12.52 9.76 -10.20
N ASN A 212 -11.57 10.37 -9.51
CA ASN A 212 -10.86 11.50 -10.07
C ASN A 212 -9.95 11.04 -11.20
N PRO A 213 -9.80 11.84 -12.28
CA PRO A 213 -9.02 11.46 -13.45
C PRO A 213 -7.53 11.36 -13.13
N ALA A 214 -6.81 10.57 -13.93
CA ALA A 214 -5.36 10.52 -13.95
C ALA A 214 -4.75 11.81 -14.52
N ASN A 215 -3.42 11.93 -14.43
CA ASN A 215 -2.63 13.04 -14.99
C ASN A 215 -2.86 14.40 -14.32
N MET A 216 -3.33 14.42 -13.10
CA MET A 216 -3.32 15.63 -12.29
C MET A 216 -1.91 15.81 -11.69
N ALA A 217 -1.32 17.00 -11.90
CA ALA A 217 -0.04 17.33 -11.31
C ALA A 217 -0.12 17.27 -9.78
N ASP A 218 0.97 16.83 -9.14
CA ASP A 218 1.14 16.79 -7.69
C ASP A 218 0.00 16.02 -6.96
N ALA A 219 -0.46 14.92 -7.54
CA ALA A 219 -1.44 14.06 -6.91
C ALA A 219 -0.88 13.47 -5.60
N PRO A 220 -1.48 13.76 -4.44
CA PRO A 220 -0.92 13.38 -3.14
C PRO A 220 -1.05 11.88 -2.84
N GLY A 221 -1.92 11.19 -3.54
CA GLY A 221 -2.16 9.76 -3.40
C GLY A 221 -3.26 9.29 -4.33
N ALA A 222 -3.47 7.98 -4.36
CA ALA A 222 -4.51 7.30 -5.13
C ALA A 222 -5.16 6.18 -4.32
N SER A 223 -6.36 5.77 -4.76
CA SER A 223 -7.10 4.66 -4.17
C SER A 223 -7.70 3.79 -5.25
N LEU A 224 -7.74 2.48 -5.01
CA LEU A 224 -8.60 1.58 -5.77
C LEU A 224 -9.71 1.05 -4.87
N TYR A 225 -10.85 0.73 -5.48
CA TYR A 225 -12.05 0.26 -4.81
C TYR A 225 -12.60 -0.97 -5.52
N VAL A 226 -12.92 -1.99 -4.76
CA VAL A 226 -13.57 -3.22 -5.25
C VAL A 226 -14.89 -3.40 -4.50
N PRO A 227 -16.03 -3.06 -5.10
CA PRO A 227 -17.34 -3.36 -4.51
C PRO A 227 -17.63 -4.85 -4.62
N PHE A 228 -18.25 -5.41 -3.59
CA PHE A 228 -18.64 -6.83 -3.60
C PHE A 228 -19.83 -7.10 -2.66
N ARG A 229 -20.42 -8.29 -2.79
CA ARG A 229 -21.51 -8.78 -1.94
C ARG A 229 -21.18 -10.17 -1.44
N LEU A 230 -21.63 -10.47 -0.23
CA LEU A 230 -21.46 -11.78 0.38
C LEU A 230 -22.79 -12.24 1.01
N GLN A 231 -23.25 -13.41 0.64
CA GLN A 231 -24.32 -14.11 1.32
C GLN A 231 -23.89 -14.55 2.74
N PRO A 232 -24.82 -14.91 3.64
CA PRO A 232 -24.48 -15.46 4.95
C PRO A 232 -23.47 -16.61 4.84
N GLY A 233 -22.33 -16.50 5.55
CA GLY A 233 -21.27 -17.50 5.56
C GLY A 233 -20.38 -17.56 4.32
N GLU A 234 -20.70 -16.79 3.27
CA GLU A 234 -19.91 -16.73 2.05
C GLU A 234 -18.57 -16.02 2.27
N SER A 235 -17.60 -16.36 1.43
CA SER A 235 -16.28 -15.71 1.42
C SER A 235 -15.89 -15.28 0.02
N LYS A 236 -15.23 -14.14 -0.09
CA LYS A 236 -14.59 -13.64 -1.32
C LYS A 236 -13.13 -13.31 -1.05
N THR A 237 -12.28 -13.71 -1.99
CA THR A 237 -10.86 -13.35 -1.98
C THR A 237 -10.61 -12.29 -3.05
N ILE A 238 -10.01 -11.17 -2.66
CA ILE A 238 -9.52 -10.10 -3.54
C ILE A 238 -8.00 -10.18 -3.52
N ARG A 239 -7.38 -10.24 -4.69
CA ARG A 239 -5.93 -10.26 -4.83
C ARG A 239 -5.45 -8.87 -5.23
N LEU A 240 -4.51 -8.37 -4.44
CA LEU A 240 -3.81 -7.12 -4.68
C LEU A 240 -2.36 -7.44 -5.02
N TYR A 241 -1.84 -6.80 -6.03
CA TYR A 241 -0.47 -6.95 -6.47
C TYR A 241 0.26 -5.61 -6.36
N MET A 242 1.50 -5.69 -5.95
CA MET A 242 2.44 -4.57 -5.96
C MET A 242 3.63 -4.94 -6.82
N ALA A 243 4.07 -4.00 -7.65
CA ALA A 243 5.29 -4.16 -8.45
C ALA A 243 6.04 -2.83 -8.48
N TRP A 244 7.37 -2.89 -8.46
CA TRP A 244 8.18 -1.66 -8.48
C TRP A 244 9.30 -1.76 -9.50
N TYR A 245 9.63 -0.58 -10.05
CA TYR A 245 10.69 -0.41 -11.01
C TYR A 245 11.58 0.75 -10.59
N VAL A 246 12.84 0.45 -10.29
CA VAL A 246 13.84 1.41 -9.82
C VAL A 246 15.14 1.16 -10.59
N PRO A 247 15.27 1.72 -11.81
CA PRO A 247 16.30 1.32 -12.77
C PRO A 247 17.72 1.77 -12.40
N PHE A 248 17.88 2.70 -11.48
CA PHE A 248 19.17 3.24 -11.09
C PHE A 248 19.45 3.04 -9.60
N SER A 249 20.69 2.73 -9.26
CA SER A 249 21.12 2.50 -7.88
C SER A 249 22.35 3.35 -7.57
N LEU A 250 22.38 3.86 -6.32
CA LEU A 250 23.58 4.46 -5.72
C LEU A 250 24.30 3.47 -4.80
N VAL A 251 23.76 2.28 -4.60
CA VAL A 251 24.38 1.26 -3.75
C VAL A 251 25.58 0.66 -4.47
N ARG A 252 26.71 0.67 -3.79
CA ARG A 252 27.94 0.04 -4.24
C ARG A 252 28.43 -0.92 -3.18
N GLU A 253 28.84 -2.10 -3.60
CA GLU A 253 29.48 -3.08 -2.75
C GLU A 253 30.98 -2.78 -2.65
N GLY A 254 31.49 -2.70 -1.43
CA GLY A 254 32.94 -2.67 -1.15
C GLY A 254 33.70 -1.39 -1.49
N LEU A 255 33.01 -0.27 -1.70
CA LEU A 255 33.65 1.02 -1.94
C LEU A 255 33.44 1.98 -0.76
N GLU A 256 34.47 2.74 -0.41
CA GLU A 256 34.40 3.86 0.53
C GLU A 256 33.37 4.90 0.05
N PRO A 257 32.66 5.58 0.96
CA PRO A 257 31.81 6.71 0.61
C PRO A 257 32.65 7.77 -0.12
N ILE A 258 32.37 8.02 -1.38
CA ILE A 258 32.95 9.12 -2.13
C ILE A 258 32.02 10.31 -1.95
N ASP A 259 32.58 11.50 -1.76
CA ASP A 259 31.79 12.75 -1.71
C ASP A 259 30.82 12.83 -2.89
N ASP A 260 29.61 13.30 -2.63
CA ASP A 260 28.40 13.22 -3.47
C ASP A 260 28.54 13.59 -4.97
N VAL A 261 29.67 14.14 -5.38
CA VAL A 261 29.86 14.73 -6.72
C VAL A 261 30.29 13.74 -7.79
N ASP A 262 30.92 12.61 -7.42
CA ASP A 262 31.55 11.66 -8.38
C ASP A 262 31.03 10.23 -8.33
N VAL A 263 29.84 9.98 -7.80
CA VAL A 263 29.28 8.63 -7.75
C VAL A 263 28.76 8.23 -9.13
N PRO A 264 29.41 7.30 -9.88
CA PRO A 264 28.83 6.80 -11.13
C PRO A 264 27.49 6.14 -10.84
N ILE A 265 26.47 6.58 -11.54
CA ILE A 265 25.13 6.02 -11.49
C ILE A 265 25.16 4.73 -12.30
N VAL A 266 24.86 3.61 -11.64
CA VAL A 266 24.86 2.29 -12.29
C VAL A 266 23.42 1.85 -12.54
N PRO A 267 23.12 1.31 -13.73
CA PRO A 267 21.83 0.66 -13.95
C PRO A 267 21.64 -0.47 -12.94
N CYS A 268 20.43 -0.63 -12.43
CA CYS A 268 20.13 -1.74 -11.52
C CYS A 268 20.20 -3.07 -12.29
N LEU A 269 21.07 -3.96 -11.88
CA LEU A 269 21.31 -5.25 -12.53
C LEU A 269 20.06 -6.14 -12.65
N LEU A 270 19.05 -5.93 -11.78
CA LEU A 270 17.78 -6.66 -11.85
C LEU A 270 16.98 -6.40 -13.14
N TYR A 271 17.27 -5.30 -13.86
CA TYR A 271 16.53 -4.89 -15.06
C TYR A 271 17.38 -4.85 -16.33
N THR A 272 18.64 -5.20 -16.24
CA THR A 272 19.61 -5.10 -17.37
C THR A 272 20.00 -6.43 -17.98
N SER A 273 19.44 -7.54 -17.53
CA SER A 273 19.64 -8.83 -18.23
C SER A 273 18.87 -8.82 -19.54
N PRO A 274 19.50 -9.25 -20.66
CA PRO A 274 18.89 -9.31 -21.99
C PRO A 274 17.73 -10.31 -22.05
#